data_1ae4a7a6cdeef0a63305d0bf7520358e
#
_entry.id   1ae4a7a6cdeef0a63305d0bf7520358e
#
_cell.length_a   1.000
_cell.length_b   1.000
_cell.length_c   1.000
_cell.angle_alpha   90.00
_cell.angle_beta   90.00
_cell.angle_gamma   90.00
#
_symmetry.space_group_name_H-M   'P 1'
#
loop_
_entity.id
_entity.type
_entity.pdbx_description
1 polymer ?
#
loop_
_entity_poly.entity_id
_entity_poly.type
_entity_poly.pdbx_seq_one_letter_code
_entity_poly.pdbx_strand_id
1 'polypeptide(L)'
;MTLYRKVPFLTFVVSPLRKLKINLAGCNFNCKGCFAIAKEEAGRSLSVEQLISLIKKSCTFFYGDMVRDVQVTGGEPTLDKDYLISLIKGLRKLNVERIGISTNGYLLDKTLIMELKTLKIDHVKLDIKACTKQIHVGYTGKDNVPVLRAVKLLCKYNLSFYIRTIFTPHLMGFEEIGKIAKFISRVDKNIPYKIYQFAPEQLGGKVSRSPTDEEMQKAYSFAKRYLENVEYYTTETAYKPSPYKCIEVRADELLQKFKKIDGISKSVIKDWDMEYFTMNQILNS
;
A
#
# COMPACT_ATOMS: atom_id res chain seq x y z
N MET A 1 -26.81 7.43 6.18
CA MET A 1 -26.41 6.10 6.70
C MET A 1 -24.95 6.20 7.12
N THR A 2 -24.61 5.84 8.36
CA THR A 2 -23.21 5.89 8.83
C THR A 2 -22.44 4.73 8.23
N LEU A 3 -21.33 5.03 7.56
CA LEU A 3 -20.46 4.05 6.92
C LEU A 3 -19.46 3.52 7.94
N TYR A 4 -19.27 2.22 8.01
CA TYR A 4 -18.32 1.55 8.89
C TYR A 4 -17.35 0.70 8.10
N ARG A 5 -16.08 0.69 8.52
CA ARG A 5 -15.07 -0.22 7.99
C ARG A 5 -14.15 -0.72 9.09
N LYS A 6 -13.67 -1.95 8.98
CA LYS A 6 -12.68 -2.49 9.92
C LYS A 6 -11.31 -1.88 9.66
N VAL A 7 -10.68 -1.45 10.74
CA VAL A 7 -9.33 -0.86 10.76
C VAL A 7 -8.47 -1.72 11.68
N PRO A 8 -7.55 -2.52 11.15
CA PRO A 8 -6.67 -3.35 11.96
C PRO A 8 -5.64 -2.53 12.73
N PHE A 9 -5.03 -1.53 12.08
CA PHE A 9 -4.02 -0.68 12.71
C PHE A 9 -3.76 0.60 11.90
N LEU A 10 -3.18 1.57 12.61
CA LEU A 10 -2.59 2.79 12.06
C LEU A 10 -1.08 2.71 12.27
N THR A 11 -0.27 3.05 11.28
CA THR A 11 1.20 3.11 11.41
C THR A 11 1.66 4.55 11.33
N PHE A 12 2.27 5.03 12.39
CA PHE A 12 2.88 6.35 12.50
C PHE A 12 4.39 6.22 12.28
N VAL A 13 4.91 6.78 11.20
CA VAL A 13 6.35 6.94 11.01
C VAL A 13 6.75 8.22 11.73
N VAL A 14 7.59 8.10 12.75
CA VAL A 14 8.03 9.23 13.59
C VAL A 14 9.28 9.86 13.01
N SER A 15 10.20 9.04 12.51
CA SER A 15 11.47 9.44 11.93
C SER A 15 11.79 8.56 10.73
N PRO A 16 12.47 9.03 9.67
CA PRO A 16 12.98 10.40 9.48
C PRO A 16 11.94 11.42 9.06
N LEU A 17 10.79 11.01 8.56
CA LEU A 17 9.69 11.88 8.09
C LEU A 17 8.38 11.47 8.75
N ARG A 18 7.68 12.42 9.35
CA ARG A 18 6.37 12.18 9.95
C ARG A 18 5.35 11.81 8.89
N LYS A 19 4.79 10.61 9.01
CA LYS A 19 3.81 10.07 8.09
C LYS A 19 2.83 9.12 8.78
N LEU A 20 1.57 9.19 8.41
CA LEU A 20 0.56 8.22 8.83
C LEU A 20 0.20 7.28 7.68
N LYS A 21 0.17 5.97 7.96
CA LYS A 21 -0.44 4.96 7.09
C LYS A 21 -1.72 4.45 7.76
N ILE A 22 -2.85 4.61 7.08
CA ILE A 22 -4.15 4.09 7.53
C ILE A 22 -4.36 2.75 6.82
N ASN A 23 -4.46 1.66 7.58
CA ASN A 23 -4.67 0.33 7.04
C ASN A 23 -6.16 -0.03 7.14
N LEU A 24 -6.84 -0.12 6.00
CA LEU A 24 -8.25 -0.53 5.90
C LEU A 24 -8.34 -2.03 5.62
N ALA A 25 -9.17 -2.75 6.36
CA ALA A 25 -9.30 -4.20 6.22
C ALA A 25 -10.08 -4.63 4.97
N GLY A 26 -9.85 -5.88 4.56
CA GLY A 26 -10.49 -6.52 3.42
C GLY A 26 -9.79 -6.24 2.08
N CYS A 27 -9.82 -7.21 1.19
CA CYS A 27 -9.26 -7.11 -0.16
C CYS A 27 -10.09 -7.95 -1.14
N ASN A 28 -10.30 -7.43 -2.35
CA ASN A 28 -10.93 -8.16 -3.45
C ASN A 28 -9.97 -9.12 -4.19
N PHE A 29 -8.66 -9.07 -3.86
CA PHE A 29 -7.66 -10.02 -4.36
C PHE A 29 -7.30 -11.06 -3.32
N ASN A 30 -6.95 -12.26 -3.77
CA ASN A 30 -6.36 -13.32 -2.95
C ASN A 30 -4.90 -13.56 -3.35
N CYS A 31 -4.07 -12.51 -3.31
CA CYS A 31 -2.69 -12.60 -3.77
C CYS A 31 -1.90 -13.68 -3.01
N LYS A 32 -1.26 -14.58 -3.76
CA LYS A 32 -0.22 -15.45 -3.21
C LYS A 32 0.93 -14.56 -2.75
N GLY A 33 1.41 -14.78 -1.54
CA GLY A 33 2.49 -13.95 -1.03
C GLY A 33 2.06 -12.57 -0.48
N CYS A 34 0.78 -12.35 -0.23
CA CYS A 34 0.33 -11.15 0.46
C CYS A 34 0.65 -11.24 1.96
N PHE A 35 1.46 -10.32 2.46
CA PHE A 35 1.81 -10.21 3.88
C PHE A 35 0.90 -9.25 4.67
N ALA A 36 -0.01 -8.54 3.98
CA ALA A 36 -0.87 -7.57 4.63
C ALA A 36 -1.93 -8.27 5.50
N ILE A 37 -1.84 -8.10 6.81
CA ILE A 37 -2.88 -8.56 7.76
C ILE A 37 -4.23 -7.94 7.40
N ALA A 38 -4.21 -6.70 6.94
CA ALA A 38 -5.38 -5.99 6.45
C ALA A 38 -6.07 -6.67 5.22
N LYS A 39 -5.46 -7.71 4.63
CA LYS A 39 -6.15 -8.55 3.62
C LYS A 39 -7.39 -9.22 4.20
N GLU A 40 -7.31 -9.65 5.45
CA GLU A 40 -8.43 -10.24 6.18
C GLU A 40 -9.39 -9.15 6.68
N GLU A 41 -10.64 -9.50 6.90
CA GLU A 41 -11.62 -8.60 7.52
C GLU A 41 -11.45 -8.57 9.05
N ALA A 42 -10.26 -8.18 9.49
CA ALA A 42 -9.90 -8.09 10.91
C ALA A 42 -9.75 -6.62 11.34
N GLY A 43 -9.90 -6.38 12.63
CA GLY A 43 -9.73 -5.05 13.22
C GLY A 43 -11.03 -4.42 13.73
N ARG A 44 -10.89 -3.26 14.37
CA ARG A 44 -12.01 -2.54 14.97
C ARG A 44 -12.89 -1.91 13.90
N SER A 45 -14.19 -2.13 13.98
CA SER A 45 -15.18 -1.47 13.13
C SER A 45 -15.31 -0.01 13.55
N LEU A 46 -14.97 0.93 12.67
CA LEU A 46 -14.98 2.36 12.93
C LEU A 46 -15.77 3.11 11.87
N SER A 47 -16.62 4.04 12.30
CA SER A 47 -17.15 5.05 11.38
C SER A 47 -16.03 6.00 10.95
N VAL A 48 -16.26 6.78 9.90
CA VAL A 48 -15.28 7.80 9.46
C VAL A 48 -14.98 8.79 10.57
N GLU A 49 -16.00 9.23 11.31
CA GLU A 49 -15.86 10.19 12.42
C GLU A 49 -15.03 9.60 13.56
N GLN A 50 -15.28 8.33 13.92
CA GLN A 50 -14.50 7.61 14.93
C GLN A 50 -13.05 7.44 14.51
N LEU A 51 -12.80 7.09 13.24
CA LEU A 51 -11.44 6.97 12.73
C LEU A 51 -10.71 8.32 12.71
N ILE A 52 -11.37 9.39 12.28
CA ILE A 52 -10.80 10.76 12.29
C ILE A 52 -10.49 11.20 13.73
N SER A 53 -11.37 10.91 14.69
CA SER A 53 -11.13 11.20 16.11
C SER A 53 -9.92 10.44 16.64
N LEU A 54 -9.82 9.13 16.35
CA LEU A 54 -8.66 8.30 16.73
C LEU A 54 -7.36 8.85 16.11
N ILE A 55 -7.38 9.21 14.82
CA ILE A 55 -6.22 9.79 14.13
C ILE A 55 -5.80 11.10 14.84
N LYS A 56 -6.73 12.00 15.11
CA LYS A 56 -6.45 13.28 15.77
C LYS A 56 -5.81 13.05 17.15
N LYS A 57 -6.41 12.22 17.99
CA LYS A 57 -5.88 11.87 19.32
C LYS A 57 -4.47 11.26 19.21
N SER A 58 -4.28 10.28 18.31
CA SER A 58 -2.97 9.64 18.11
C SER A 58 -1.91 10.65 17.65
N CYS A 59 -2.24 11.54 16.71
CA CYS A 59 -1.31 12.56 16.24
C CYS A 59 -0.93 13.54 17.35
N THR A 60 -1.90 14.00 18.14
CA THR A 60 -1.63 14.86 19.30
C THR A 60 -0.74 14.14 20.32
N PHE A 61 -1.02 12.88 20.61
CA PHE A 61 -0.26 12.07 21.57
C PHE A 61 1.21 11.83 21.15
N PHE A 62 1.44 11.48 19.86
CA PHE A 62 2.78 11.12 19.38
C PHE A 62 3.61 12.30 18.85
N TYR A 63 2.94 13.32 18.31
CA TYR A 63 3.61 14.41 17.58
C TYR A 63 3.36 15.81 18.19
N GLY A 64 2.35 15.95 19.06
CA GLY A 64 1.86 17.24 19.54
C GLY A 64 0.97 17.99 18.55
N ASP A 65 0.99 17.61 17.26
CA ASP A 65 0.23 18.24 16.18
C ASP A 65 -0.22 17.21 15.12
N MET A 66 -1.03 17.64 14.15
CA MET A 66 -1.45 16.79 13.04
C MET A 66 -0.30 16.48 12.08
N VAL A 67 -0.27 15.23 11.63
CA VAL A 67 0.64 14.81 10.55
C VAL A 67 0.21 15.42 9.21
N ARG A 68 1.19 15.80 8.38
CA ARG A 68 0.92 16.43 7.08
C ARG A 68 0.80 15.45 5.91
N ASP A 69 1.41 14.26 6.03
CA ASP A 69 1.44 13.22 4.98
C ASP A 69 0.69 11.98 5.45
N VAL A 70 -0.36 11.60 4.73
CA VAL A 70 -1.19 10.42 5.01
C VAL A 70 -1.26 9.51 3.80
N GLN A 71 -1.05 8.22 4.03
CA GLN A 71 -1.23 7.18 3.03
C GLN A 71 -2.36 6.25 3.42
N VAL A 72 -3.44 6.20 2.65
CA VAL A 72 -4.50 5.19 2.84
C VAL A 72 -4.10 3.92 2.10
N THR A 73 -4.08 2.81 2.81
CA THR A 73 -3.59 1.50 2.34
C THR A 73 -4.32 0.37 3.08
N GLY A 74 -3.73 -0.81 3.16
CA GLY A 74 -4.24 -1.96 3.90
C GLY A 74 -4.44 -3.17 3.02
N GLY A 75 -5.64 -3.76 3.00
CA GLY A 75 -6.08 -4.72 2.00
C GLY A 75 -6.30 -4.00 0.68
N GLU A 76 -7.53 -3.53 0.45
CA GLU A 76 -7.85 -2.67 -0.70
C GLU A 76 -8.73 -1.49 -0.26
N PRO A 77 -8.21 -0.26 -0.29
CA PRO A 77 -8.96 0.93 0.14
C PRO A 77 -10.23 1.18 -0.67
N THR A 78 -10.23 0.83 -1.96
CA THR A 78 -11.35 1.10 -2.87
C THR A 78 -12.52 0.11 -2.78
N LEU A 79 -12.45 -0.88 -1.85
CA LEU A 79 -13.57 -1.82 -1.63
C LEU A 79 -14.86 -1.08 -1.24
N ASP A 80 -14.76 -0.07 -0.42
CA ASP A 80 -15.84 0.82 -0.03
C ASP A 80 -15.48 2.24 -0.47
N LYS A 81 -16.02 2.63 -1.63
CA LYS A 81 -15.73 3.92 -2.27
C LYS A 81 -16.24 5.08 -1.41
N ASP A 82 -17.44 4.94 -0.85
CA ASP A 82 -18.10 6.01 -0.10
C ASP A 82 -17.36 6.26 1.22
N TYR A 83 -16.92 5.19 1.90
CA TYR A 83 -16.08 5.30 3.08
C TYR A 83 -14.74 5.97 2.75
N LEU A 84 -14.07 5.55 1.67
CA LEU A 84 -12.80 6.14 1.23
C LEU A 84 -12.93 7.64 0.95
N ILE A 85 -13.95 8.04 0.19
CA ILE A 85 -14.21 9.44 -0.15
C ILE A 85 -14.52 10.27 1.11
N SER A 86 -15.34 9.73 2.01
CA SER A 86 -15.69 10.40 3.27
C SER A 86 -14.45 10.54 4.18
N LEU A 87 -13.61 9.52 4.24
CA LEU A 87 -12.34 9.56 4.98
C LEU A 87 -11.40 10.65 4.44
N ILE A 88 -11.22 10.72 3.11
CA ILE A 88 -10.38 11.75 2.49
C ILE A 88 -10.92 13.16 2.79
N LYS A 89 -12.23 13.36 2.70
CA LYS A 89 -12.88 14.63 3.11
C LYS A 89 -12.59 14.98 4.57
N GLY A 90 -12.68 13.99 5.46
CA GLY A 90 -12.35 14.15 6.88
C GLY A 90 -10.89 14.53 7.12
N LEU A 91 -9.95 13.88 6.42
CA LEU A 91 -8.51 14.19 6.50
C LEU A 91 -8.21 15.61 6.00
N ARG A 92 -8.85 16.06 4.91
CA ARG A 92 -8.70 17.45 4.42
C ARG A 92 -9.19 18.49 5.44
N LYS A 93 -10.26 18.19 6.17
CA LYS A 93 -10.73 19.07 7.27
C LYS A 93 -9.73 19.16 8.43
N LEU A 94 -8.86 18.18 8.59
CA LEU A 94 -7.73 18.20 9.57
C LEU A 94 -6.47 18.88 9.02
N ASN A 95 -6.54 19.57 7.87
CA ASN A 95 -5.42 20.22 7.21
C ASN A 95 -4.26 19.27 6.83
N VAL A 96 -4.58 18.01 6.54
CA VAL A 96 -3.60 17.09 5.97
C VAL A 96 -3.24 17.59 4.57
N GLU A 97 -1.95 17.89 4.36
CA GLU A 97 -1.47 18.50 3.11
C GLU A 97 -1.36 17.47 2.00
N ARG A 98 -0.80 16.30 2.29
CA ARG A 98 -0.54 15.24 1.32
C ARG A 98 -1.33 13.99 1.65
N ILE A 99 -2.21 13.57 0.74
CA ILE A 99 -2.98 12.35 0.86
C ILE A 99 -2.73 11.47 -0.35
N GLY A 100 -2.15 10.29 -0.11
CA GLY A 100 -1.97 9.26 -1.13
C GLY A 100 -2.84 8.03 -0.88
N ILE A 101 -3.10 7.25 -1.92
CA ILE A 101 -3.74 5.94 -1.80
C ILE A 101 -2.86 4.85 -2.42
N SER A 102 -2.82 3.66 -1.79
CA SER A 102 -2.24 2.45 -2.38
C SER A 102 -3.37 1.51 -2.75
N THR A 103 -3.45 1.10 -4.01
CA THR A 103 -4.55 0.28 -4.52
C THR A 103 -4.06 -0.75 -5.52
N ASN A 104 -4.77 -1.87 -5.62
CA ASN A 104 -4.59 -2.84 -6.70
C ASN A 104 -5.27 -2.37 -8.02
N GLY A 105 -5.99 -1.27 -8.00
CA GLY A 105 -6.59 -0.63 -9.17
C GLY A 105 -7.82 -1.32 -9.76
N TYR A 106 -8.20 -2.48 -9.26
CA TYR A 106 -9.29 -3.29 -9.85
C TYR A 106 -10.64 -2.57 -9.85
N LEU A 107 -10.92 -1.79 -8.80
CA LEU A 107 -12.17 -1.05 -8.61
C LEU A 107 -12.07 0.43 -9.00
N LEU A 108 -10.92 0.87 -9.52
CA LEU A 108 -10.76 2.24 -10.03
C LEU A 108 -11.52 2.37 -11.36
N ASP A 109 -12.66 3.03 -11.30
CA ASP A 109 -13.43 3.45 -12.46
C ASP A 109 -13.34 4.97 -12.69
N LYS A 110 -13.98 5.44 -13.78
CA LYS A 110 -14.02 6.86 -14.13
C LYS A 110 -14.59 7.70 -12.97
N THR A 111 -15.68 7.25 -12.36
CA THR A 111 -16.40 8.01 -11.32
C THR A 111 -15.50 8.23 -10.11
N LEU A 112 -14.91 7.15 -9.57
CA LEU A 112 -14.02 7.24 -8.41
C LEU A 112 -12.78 8.09 -8.72
N ILE A 113 -12.18 7.95 -9.91
CA ILE A 113 -11.02 8.75 -10.33
C ILE A 113 -11.36 10.26 -10.36
N MET A 114 -12.54 10.61 -10.87
CA MET A 114 -12.98 12.02 -10.89
C MET A 114 -13.23 12.57 -9.48
N GLU A 115 -13.80 11.77 -8.59
CA GLU A 115 -13.98 12.16 -7.18
C GLU A 115 -12.64 12.35 -6.48
N LEU A 116 -11.69 11.42 -6.64
CA LEU A 116 -10.33 11.53 -6.11
C LEU A 116 -9.62 12.78 -6.63
N LYS A 117 -9.80 13.12 -7.92
CA LYS A 117 -9.27 14.34 -8.51
C LYS A 117 -9.89 15.60 -7.88
N THR A 118 -11.21 15.64 -7.71
CA THR A 118 -11.93 16.74 -7.04
C THR A 118 -11.43 16.94 -5.61
N LEU A 119 -11.13 15.85 -4.90
CA LEU A 119 -10.56 15.87 -3.55
C LEU A 119 -9.06 16.14 -3.51
N LYS A 120 -8.45 16.43 -4.68
CA LYS A 120 -7.03 16.76 -4.84
C LYS A 120 -6.12 15.70 -4.21
N ILE A 121 -6.36 14.41 -4.52
CA ILE A 121 -5.45 13.33 -4.12
C ILE A 121 -4.07 13.63 -4.72
N ASP A 122 -3.04 13.57 -3.88
CA ASP A 122 -1.68 13.92 -4.28
C ASP A 122 -1.01 12.84 -5.12
N HIS A 123 -1.27 11.56 -4.81
CA HIS A 123 -0.75 10.46 -5.61
C HIS A 123 -1.48 9.15 -5.39
N VAL A 124 -1.48 8.33 -6.43
CA VAL A 124 -1.95 6.94 -6.40
C VAL A 124 -0.75 6.00 -6.58
N LYS A 125 -0.57 5.06 -5.65
CA LYS A 125 0.35 3.93 -5.81
C LYS A 125 -0.44 2.76 -6.38
N LEU A 126 -0.27 2.48 -7.66
CA LEU A 126 -1.01 1.44 -8.35
C LEU A 126 -0.17 0.15 -8.45
N ASP A 127 -0.69 -0.94 -7.92
CA ASP A 127 -0.02 -2.24 -8.00
C ASP A 127 -0.43 -3.00 -9.25
N ILE A 128 0.50 -3.25 -10.18
CA ILE A 128 0.33 -4.24 -11.25
C ILE A 128 1.03 -5.53 -10.84
N LYS A 129 0.27 -6.61 -10.73
CA LYS A 129 0.84 -7.92 -10.33
C LYS A 129 1.35 -8.71 -11.54
N ALA A 130 0.69 -8.63 -12.69
CA ALA A 130 1.16 -9.12 -13.98
C ALA A 130 0.34 -8.52 -15.13
N CYS A 131 0.94 -8.44 -16.33
CA CYS A 131 0.26 -8.11 -17.59
C CYS A 131 -0.32 -9.35 -18.27
N THR A 132 0.35 -10.51 -18.17
CA THR A 132 -0.18 -11.78 -18.69
C THR A 132 -1.35 -12.22 -17.83
N LYS A 133 -2.54 -12.38 -18.45
CA LYS A 133 -3.78 -12.72 -17.73
C LYS A 133 -3.64 -13.96 -16.87
N GLN A 134 -3.08 -15.04 -17.40
CA GLN A 134 -2.92 -16.32 -16.70
C GLN A 134 -2.03 -16.16 -15.45
N ILE A 135 -0.93 -15.41 -15.56
CA ILE A 135 -0.04 -15.12 -14.43
C ILE A 135 -0.79 -14.27 -13.39
N HIS A 136 -1.50 -13.24 -13.83
CA HIS A 136 -2.27 -12.37 -12.92
C HIS A 136 -3.35 -13.15 -12.18
N VAL A 137 -4.14 -13.97 -12.89
CA VAL A 137 -5.18 -14.82 -12.27
C VAL A 137 -4.54 -15.82 -11.30
N GLY A 138 -3.45 -16.49 -11.70
CA GLY A 138 -2.72 -17.42 -10.85
C GLY A 138 -2.14 -16.78 -9.59
N TYR A 139 -1.77 -15.48 -9.67
CA TYR A 139 -1.23 -14.71 -8.55
C TYR A 139 -2.32 -14.15 -7.64
N THR A 140 -3.41 -13.59 -8.19
CA THR A 140 -4.39 -12.75 -7.46
C THR A 140 -5.77 -13.36 -7.31
N GLY A 141 -6.09 -14.39 -8.11
CA GLY A 141 -7.44 -14.95 -8.23
C GLY A 141 -8.40 -14.12 -9.09
N LYS A 142 -7.93 -13.04 -9.75
CA LYS A 142 -8.75 -12.11 -10.54
C LYS A 142 -8.13 -11.79 -11.90
N ASP A 143 -8.94 -11.34 -12.84
CA ASP A 143 -8.51 -10.84 -14.15
C ASP A 143 -7.75 -9.51 -14.02
N ASN A 144 -6.81 -9.25 -14.92
CA ASN A 144 -6.02 -8.01 -14.92
C ASN A 144 -6.64 -6.87 -15.77
N VAL A 145 -7.65 -7.15 -16.57
CA VAL A 145 -8.25 -6.13 -17.47
C VAL A 145 -8.69 -4.87 -16.74
N PRO A 146 -9.38 -4.94 -15.56
CA PRO A 146 -9.74 -3.73 -14.81
C PRO A 146 -8.52 -2.95 -14.33
N VAL A 147 -7.45 -3.64 -13.89
CA VAL A 147 -6.20 -2.99 -13.43
C VAL A 147 -5.51 -2.24 -14.56
N LEU A 148 -5.35 -2.88 -15.73
CA LEU A 148 -4.74 -2.26 -16.90
C LEU A 148 -5.58 -1.09 -17.43
N ARG A 149 -6.92 -1.19 -17.34
CA ARG A 149 -7.82 -0.07 -17.64
C ARG A 149 -7.61 1.11 -16.68
N ALA A 150 -7.43 0.84 -15.39
CA ALA A 150 -7.19 1.87 -14.37
C ALA A 150 -5.95 2.72 -14.70
N VAL A 151 -4.85 2.11 -15.17
CA VAL A 151 -3.64 2.86 -15.62
C VAL A 151 -4.01 3.88 -16.70
N LYS A 152 -4.75 3.45 -17.74
CA LYS A 152 -5.18 4.32 -18.83
C LYS A 152 -6.09 5.45 -18.35
N LEU A 153 -6.98 5.16 -17.39
CA LEU A 153 -7.89 6.15 -16.83
C LEU A 153 -7.15 7.17 -15.95
N LEU A 154 -6.22 6.75 -15.09
CA LEU A 154 -5.40 7.63 -14.26
C LEU A 154 -4.61 8.61 -15.15
N CYS A 155 -3.98 8.11 -16.21
CA CYS A 155 -3.28 8.93 -17.20
C CYS A 155 -4.25 9.89 -17.90
N LYS A 156 -5.36 9.40 -18.47
CA LYS A 156 -6.36 10.21 -19.17
C LYS A 156 -6.92 11.37 -18.33
N TYR A 157 -7.12 11.15 -17.03
CA TYR A 157 -7.67 12.17 -16.12
C TYR A 157 -6.59 12.97 -15.38
N ASN A 158 -5.30 12.80 -15.72
CA ASN A 158 -4.17 13.54 -15.16
C ASN A 158 -4.14 13.47 -13.60
N LEU A 159 -4.34 12.28 -13.02
CA LEU A 159 -4.00 12.04 -11.62
C LEU A 159 -2.51 11.69 -11.53
N SER A 160 -1.83 12.25 -10.54
CA SER A 160 -0.46 11.83 -10.23
C SER A 160 -0.45 10.39 -9.72
N PHE A 161 0.34 9.52 -10.34
CA PHE A 161 0.47 8.13 -9.91
C PHE A 161 1.81 7.54 -10.33
N TYR A 162 2.17 6.45 -9.69
CA TYR A 162 3.24 5.58 -10.14
C TYR A 162 2.83 4.11 -10.03
N ILE A 163 3.45 3.29 -10.84
CA ILE A 163 3.20 1.86 -10.87
C ILE A 163 4.22 1.14 -10.01
N ARG A 164 3.73 0.15 -9.26
CA ARG A 164 4.55 -0.70 -8.41
C ARG A 164 4.30 -2.16 -8.75
N THR A 165 5.37 -2.95 -8.82
CA THR A 165 5.32 -4.41 -8.92
C THR A 165 6.25 -5.02 -7.89
N ILE A 166 5.79 -6.04 -7.17
CA ILE A 166 6.65 -6.86 -6.33
C ILE A 166 7.12 -8.02 -7.20
N PHE A 167 8.42 -8.06 -7.52
CA PHE A 167 9.01 -9.13 -8.27
C PHE A 167 9.14 -10.38 -7.40
N THR A 168 8.38 -11.41 -7.75
CA THR A 168 8.25 -12.66 -6.99
C THR A 168 8.66 -13.82 -7.89
N PRO A 169 9.88 -14.35 -7.77
CA PRO A 169 10.32 -15.53 -8.52
C PRO A 169 9.32 -16.69 -8.33
N HIS A 170 9.25 -17.61 -9.28
CA HIS A 170 8.29 -18.71 -9.38
C HIS A 170 6.84 -18.30 -9.69
N LEU A 171 6.43 -17.05 -9.38
CA LEU A 171 5.12 -16.53 -9.81
C LEU A 171 5.21 -15.75 -11.12
N MET A 172 6.34 -15.08 -11.38
CA MET A 172 6.59 -14.34 -12.62
C MET A 172 8.09 -14.36 -12.98
N GLY A 173 8.39 -14.33 -14.27
CA GLY A 173 9.74 -14.15 -14.79
C GLY A 173 10.08 -12.71 -15.15
N PHE A 174 11.32 -12.48 -15.59
CA PHE A 174 11.80 -11.16 -16.03
C PHE A 174 11.02 -10.64 -17.24
N GLU A 175 10.60 -11.55 -18.13
CA GLU A 175 9.80 -11.24 -19.31
C GLU A 175 8.49 -10.59 -18.92
N GLU A 176 7.91 -10.97 -17.77
CA GLU A 176 6.68 -10.38 -17.27
C GLU A 176 6.89 -8.93 -16.79
N ILE A 177 8.02 -8.65 -16.14
CA ILE A 177 8.44 -7.28 -15.80
C ILE A 177 8.60 -6.44 -17.07
N GLY A 178 9.24 -7.01 -18.12
CA GLY A 178 9.35 -6.38 -19.43
C GLY A 178 8.00 -6.11 -20.10
N LYS A 179 7.04 -7.04 -20.01
CA LYS A 179 5.67 -6.85 -20.53
C LYS A 179 4.93 -5.74 -19.80
N ILE A 180 5.07 -5.66 -18.47
CA ILE A 180 4.50 -4.56 -17.68
C ILE A 180 5.10 -3.23 -18.15
N ALA A 181 6.41 -3.12 -18.24
CA ALA A 181 7.09 -1.91 -18.71
C ALA A 181 6.66 -1.52 -20.14
N LYS A 182 6.58 -2.50 -21.05
CA LYS A 182 6.08 -2.29 -22.42
C LYS A 182 4.62 -1.81 -22.45
N PHE A 183 3.77 -2.33 -21.57
CA PHE A 183 2.40 -1.85 -21.44
C PHE A 183 2.36 -0.39 -20.96
N ILE A 184 3.13 -0.08 -19.91
CA ILE A 184 3.22 1.28 -19.35
C ILE A 184 3.69 2.26 -20.44
N SER A 185 4.77 1.95 -21.16
CA SER A 185 5.33 2.83 -22.20
C SER A 185 4.36 3.14 -23.35
N ARG A 186 3.39 2.23 -23.63
CA ARG A 186 2.34 2.45 -24.62
C ARG A 186 1.22 3.38 -24.11
N VAL A 187 1.08 3.51 -22.79
CA VAL A 187 0.13 4.46 -22.19
C VAL A 187 0.78 5.84 -22.08
N ASP A 188 1.92 5.91 -21.38
CA ASP A 188 2.77 7.09 -21.28
C ASP A 188 4.15 6.65 -20.76
N LYS A 189 5.22 6.95 -21.52
CA LYS A 189 6.61 6.60 -21.18
C LYS A 189 7.15 7.32 -19.94
N ASN A 190 6.50 8.40 -19.50
CA ASN A 190 6.91 9.17 -18.33
C ASN A 190 6.36 8.61 -17.00
N ILE A 191 5.44 7.64 -17.03
CA ILE A 191 4.90 7.02 -15.81
C ILE A 191 6.03 6.35 -15.03
N PRO A 192 6.27 6.73 -13.75
CA PRO A 192 7.29 6.08 -12.94
C PRO A 192 6.93 4.63 -12.65
N TYR A 193 7.89 3.73 -12.82
CA TYR A 193 7.75 2.31 -12.54
C TYR A 193 8.73 1.85 -11.47
N LYS A 194 8.20 1.28 -10.38
CA LYS A 194 8.98 0.86 -9.21
C LYS A 194 8.87 -0.65 -9.00
N ILE A 195 10.01 -1.34 -9.05
CA ILE A 195 10.12 -2.78 -8.85
C ILE A 195 10.62 -3.05 -7.43
N TYR A 196 9.87 -3.79 -6.64
CA TYR A 196 10.23 -4.15 -5.27
C TYR A 196 10.61 -5.62 -5.17
N GLN A 197 11.63 -5.90 -4.40
CA GLN A 197 12.02 -7.26 -4.03
C GLN A 197 10.93 -7.90 -3.17
N PHE A 198 10.58 -9.15 -3.49
CA PHE A 198 9.72 -9.97 -2.63
C PHE A 198 10.48 -10.41 -1.38
N ALA A 199 9.83 -10.34 -0.21
CA ALA A 199 10.38 -10.76 1.07
C ALA A 199 9.55 -11.93 1.65
N PRO A 200 10.00 -13.17 1.49
CA PRO A 200 9.26 -14.38 1.89
C PRO A 200 9.16 -14.60 3.39
N GLU A 201 10.07 -14.03 4.17
CA GLU A 201 10.09 -14.21 5.63
C GLU A 201 8.78 -13.77 6.29
N GLN A 202 8.08 -12.83 5.64
CA GLN A 202 6.77 -12.35 6.08
C GLN A 202 5.65 -13.40 5.94
N LEU A 203 5.88 -14.48 5.19
CA LEU A 203 4.86 -15.46 4.82
C LEU A 203 5.25 -16.92 5.13
N GLY A 204 6.34 -17.12 5.85
CA GLY A 204 6.84 -18.45 6.15
C GLY A 204 7.39 -19.20 4.92
N GLY A 205 7.90 -18.49 3.92
CA GLY A 205 8.69 -19.03 2.81
C GLY A 205 7.96 -19.95 1.82
N LYS A 206 6.65 -20.15 1.97
CA LYS A 206 5.91 -21.19 1.21
C LYS A 206 5.54 -20.80 -0.23
N VAL A 207 5.63 -19.53 -0.60
CA VAL A 207 5.16 -19.03 -1.90
C VAL A 207 6.29 -18.88 -2.89
N SER A 208 7.40 -18.29 -2.47
CA SER A 208 8.62 -18.06 -3.26
C SER A 208 9.78 -17.73 -2.33
N ARG A 209 11.00 -17.68 -2.90
CA ARG A 209 12.17 -17.08 -2.25
C ARG A 209 12.29 -15.60 -2.59
N SER A 210 13.13 -14.85 -1.86
CA SER A 210 13.57 -13.54 -2.32
C SER A 210 14.32 -13.67 -3.65
N PRO A 211 14.11 -12.73 -4.59
CA PRO A 211 15.04 -12.60 -5.73
C PRO A 211 16.43 -12.19 -5.22
N THR A 212 17.48 -12.66 -5.92
CA THR A 212 18.85 -12.18 -5.67
C THR A 212 19.03 -10.76 -6.23
N ASP A 213 20.14 -10.10 -5.87
CA ASP A 213 20.45 -8.77 -6.41
C ASP A 213 20.65 -8.80 -7.92
N GLU A 214 21.28 -9.86 -8.46
CA GLU A 214 21.44 -10.05 -9.91
C GLU A 214 20.07 -10.24 -10.59
N GLU A 215 19.14 -10.94 -9.94
CA GLU A 215 17.77 -11.09 -10.45
C GLU A 215 17.02 -9.75 -10.42
N MET A 216 17.20 -8.93 -9.39
CA MET A 216 16.62 -7.58 -9.32
C MET A 216 17.19 -6.66 -10.40
N GLN A 217 18.52 -6.69 -10.61
CA GLN A 217 19.19 -5.95 -11.69
C GLN A 217 18.72 -6.41 -13.08
N LYS A 218 18.53 -7.72 -13.26
CA LYS A 218 18.01 -8.28 -14.51
C LYS A 218 16.56 -7.84 -14.75
N ALA A 219 15.69 -7.90 -13.73
CA ALA A 219 14.32 -7.41 -13.82
C ALA A 219 14.29 -5.92 -14.19
N TYR A 220 15.12 -5.10 -13.54
CA TYR A 220 15.31 -3.69 -13.87
C TYR A 220 15.74 -3.49 -15.33
N SER A 221 16.73 -4.25 -15.80
CA SER A 221 17.22 -4.17 -17.18
C SER A 221 16.14 -4.50 -18.22
N PHE A 222 15.25 -5.47 -17.92
CA PHE A 222 14.11 -5.77 -18.78
C PHE A 222 13.11 -4.63 -18.86
N ALA A 223 12.87 -3.92 -17.74
CA ALA A 223 11.98 -2.75 -17.71
C ALA A 223 12.61 -1.55 -18.45
N LYS A 224 13.92 -1.31 -18.28
CA LYS A 224 14.67 -0.21 -18.92
C LYS A 224 14.68 -0.28 -20.46
N ARG A 225 14.38 -1.43 -21.04
CA ARG A 225 14.21 -1.54 -22.51
C ARG A 225 13.03 -0.71 -23.05
N TYR A 226 12.08 -0.36 -22.19
CA TYR A 226 10.84 0.29 -22.58
C TYR A 226 10.56 1.62 -21.87
N LEU A 227 11.17 1.83 -20.69
CA LEU A 227 10.94 2.99 -19.84
C LEU A 227 12.25 3.56 -19.31
N GLU A 228 12.34 4.90 -19.27
CA GLU A 228 13.48 5.59 -18.66
C GLU A 228 13.30 5.77 -17.15
N ASN A 229 12.08 6.06 -16.71
CA ASN A 229 11.76 6.30 -15.31
C ASN A 229 11.45 4.99 -14.57
N VAL A 230 12.47 4.17 -14.36
CA VAL A 230 12.40 2.89 -13.62
C VAL A 230 13.34 2.94 -12.45
N GLU A 231 12.85 2.50 -11.30
CA GLU A 231 13.62 2.28 -10.08
C GLU A 231 13.40 0.85 -9.58
N TYR A 232 14.38 0.28 -8.90
CA TYR A 232 14.15 -0.96 -8.16
C TYR A 232 14.64 -0.83 -6.71
N TYR A 233 14.02 -1.60 -5.83
CA TYR A 233 14.27 -1.56 -4.40
C TYR A 233 14.45 -2.99 -3.88
N THR A 234 15.58 -3.24 -3.24
CA THR A 234 15.81 -4.44 -2.44
C THR A 234 15.32 -4.21 -1.01
N THR A 235 15.28 -5.25 -0.18
CA THR A 235 14.98 -5.11 1.25
C THR A 235 15.97 -4.19 1.97
N GLU A 236 17.21 -4.11 1.48
CA GLU A 236 18.24 -3.22 2.03
C GLU A 236 18.07 -1.76 1.60
N THR A 237 17.61 -1.53 0.36
CA THR A 237 17.52 -0.16 -0.20
C THR A 237 16.15 0.48 -0.05
N ALA A 238 15.09 -0.31 0.05
CA ALA A 238 13.71 0.18 0.15
C ALA A 238 13.45 1.06 1.39
N TYR A 239 14.29 0.93 2.40
CA TYR A 239 14.12 1.54 3.72
C TYR A 239 15.31 2.41 4.12
N LYS A 240 16.09 2.93 3.16
CA LYS A 240 17.12 3.94 3.43
C LYS A 240 16.56 5.35 3.20
N PRO A 241 16.93 6.37 3.99
CA PRO A 241 17.83 6.28 5.15
C PRO A 241 17.16 5.65 6.37
N SER A 242 17.90 4.81 7.07
CA SER A 242 17.56 4.10 8.30
C SER A 242 18.25 4.79 9.50
N PRO A 243 17.81 4.65 10.77
CA PRO A 243 16.68 3.83 11.20
C PRO A 243 15.30 4.50 11.07
N TYR A 244 14.27 3.72 10.80
CA TYR A 244 12.90 4.18 10.92
C TYR A 244 12.38 3.95 12.34
N LYS A 245 11.89 5.03 12.97
CA LYS A 245 11.09 4.90 14.20
C LYS A 245 9.61 4.92 13.80
N CYS A 246 8.90 3.87 14.16
CA CYS A 246 7.49 3.69 13.87
C CYS A 246 6.69 3.34 15.11
N ILE A 247 5.45 3.79 15.14
CA ILE A 247 4.48 3.44 16.18
C ILE A 247 3.26 2.84 15.47
N GLU A 248 2.77 1.70 15.96
CA GLU A 248 1.51 1.15 15.50
C GLU A 248 0.45 1.23 16.58
N VAL A 249 -0.70 1.83 16.21
CA VAL A 249 -1.93 1.82 17.01
C VAL A 249 -2.83 0.73 16.46
N ARG A 250 -2.97 -0.37 17.20
CA ARG A 250 -3.64 -1.61 16.79
C ARG A 250 -5.03 -1.75 17.40
N ALA A 251 -5.95 -2.38 16.68
CA ALA A 251 -7.19 -2.86 17.28
C ALA A 251 -6.88 -3.84 18.42
N ASP A 252 -7.57 -3.69 19.54
CA ASP A 252 -7.26 -4.41 20.79
C ASP A 252 -7.29 -5.94 20.62
N GLU A 253 -8.22 -6.44 19.82
CA GLU A 253 -8.38 -7.88 19.52
C GLU A 253 -7.19 -8.48 18.73
N LEU A 254 -6.39 -7.65 18.08
CA LEU A 254 -5.28 -8.10 17.25
C LEU A 254 -3.95 -8.19 18.00
N LEU A 255 -3.87 -7.70 19.23
CA LEU A 255 -2.62 -7.63 19.99
C LEU A 255 -2.03 -9.04 20.21
N GLN A 256 -2.84 -10.05 20.50
CA GLN A 256 -2.39 -11.42 20.70
C GLN A 256 -1.98 -12.12 19.40
N LYS A 257 -2.67 -11.85 18.28
CA LYS A 257 -2.30 -12.36 16.95
C LYS A 257 -0.96 -11.80 16.47
N PHE A 258 -0.68 -10.54 16.76
CA PHE A 258 0.54 -9.86 16.32
C PHE A 258 1.80 -10.24 17.08
N LYS A 259 1.72 -10.74 18.31
CA LYS A 259 2.89 -11.28 19.02
C LYS A 259 3.60 -12.40 18.24
N LYS A 260 2.87 -13.17 17.43
CA LYS A 260 3.45 -14.19 16.52
C LYS A 260 4.09 -13.58 15.26
N ILE A 261 3.68 -12.38 14.84
CA ILE A 261 4.12 -11.72 13.60
C ILE A 261 5.27 -10.75 13.89
N ASP A 262 5.39 -10.24 15.12
CA ASP A 262 6.50 -9.38 15.56
C ASP A 262 7.88 -10.02 15.35
N GLY A 263 7.99 -11.35 15.48
CA GLY A 263 9.21 -12.09 15.17
C GLY A 263 9.57 -12.05 13.69
N ILE A 264 8.59 -11.94 12.80
CA ILE A 264 8.75 -11.92 11.34
C ILE A 264 9.11 -10.52 10.85
N SER A 265 8.44 -9.47 11.35
CA SER A 265 8.76 -8.08 10.95
C SER A 265 10.14 -7.63 11.41
N LYS A 266 10.59 -8.05 12.58
CA LYS A 266 11.95 -7.75 13.09
C LYS A 266 13.06 -8.42 12.29
N SER A 267 12.81 -9.58 11.68
CA SER A 267 13.83 -10.27 10.87
C SER A 267 14.02 -9.64 9.48
N VAL A 268 12.98 -9.01 8.93
CA VAL A 268 12.99 -8.39 7.59
C VAL A 268 13.48 -6.94 7.62
N ILE A 269 13.22 -6.23 8.72
CA ILE A 269 13.54 -4.81 8.85
C ILE A 269 14.35 -4.64 10.15
N LYS A 270 15.60 -5.09 10.10
CA LYS A 270 16.53 -5.12 11.26
C LYS A 270 16.71 -3.76 11.96
N ASP A 271 16.44 -2.66 11.24
CA ASP A 271 16.71 -1.30 11.71
C ASP A 271 15.44 -0.50 12.02
N TRP A 272 14.30 -1.15 12.16
CA TRP A 272 13.07 -0.47 12.56
C TRP A 272 12.87 -0.56 14.07
N ASP A 273 12.81 0.61 14.70
CA ASP A 273 12.36 0.77 16.08
C ASP A 273 10.82 0.86 16.06
N MET A 274 10.15 -0.16 16.61
CA MET A 274 8.69 -0.31 16.58
C MET A 274 8.12 -0.26 17.99
N GLU A 275 7.26 0.71 18.26
CA GLU A 275 6.43 0.77 19.46
C GLU A 275 4.97 0.41 19.13
N TYR A 276 4.26 -0.14 20.10
CA TYR A 276 2.89 -0.62 19.89
C TYR A 276 1.95 -0.10 20.99
N PHE A 277 0.80 0.42 20.54
CA PHE A 277 -0.31 0.87 21.39
C PHE A 277 -1.61 0.21 20.93
N THR A 278 -2.58 0.06 21.85
CA THR A 278 -3.93 -0.29 21.45
C THR A 278 -4.75 0.96 21.13
N MET A 279 -5.82 0.77 20.36
CA MET A 279 -6.77 1.87 20.11
C MET A 279 -7.43 2.36 21.41
N ASN A 280 -7.70 1.46 22.38
CA ASN A 280 -8.26 1.85 23.68
C ASN A 280 -7.26 2.66 24.52
N GLN A 281 -5.97 2.34 24.51
CA GLN A 281 -4.96 3.16 25.18
C GLN A 281 -4.97 4.61 24.68
N ILE A 282 -5.08 4.81 23.37
CA ILE A 282 -5.14 6.16 22.78
C ILE A 282 -6.49 6.85 23.03
N LEU A 283 -7.58 6.11 23.00
CA LEU A 283 -8.90 6.70 23.19
C LEU A 283 -9.17 7.13 24.64
N ASN A 284 -8.48 6.47 25.60
CA ASN A 284 -8.64 6.73 27.04
C ASN A 284 -7.53 7.65 27.59
N SER A 285 -6.54 8.05 26.79
CA SER A 285 -5.54 9.09 27.11
C SER A 285 -6.09 10.47 26.77
#